data_69ea0442c19345fc45fd7f55d26ecf43
#
_entry.id   69ea0442c19345fc45fd7f55d26ecf43
#
_cell.length_a   1.000
_cell.length_b   1.000
_cell.length_c   1.000
_cell.angle_alpha   90.00
_cell.angle_beta   90.00
_cell.angle_gamma   90.00
#
_symmetry.space_group_name_H-M   'P 1'
#
loop_
_entity.id
_entity.type
_entity.pdbx_description
1 polymer ?
#
loop_
_entity_poly.entity_id
_entity_poly.type
_entity_poly.pdbx_seq_one_letter_code
_entity_poly.pdbx_strand_id
1 'polypeptide(L)'
;MNNLSESFNSIILDARDKSIIAMQEWIRVRLFTRMYSKRNVIKKFTSDICPNIVQKLELLKVDSKSFSAIPSGCFIHEVDNEYKRHVVNLTRKCCSCKVWDLTRIPCKHGVVAIYNNLEMLEDYVHACYRKGAYVVAYKEMITPLPGQDEWIETNQLAPVAPIMFKPPSRPPMKKKKDTDEPNNPY
;
A
#
# COMPACT_ATOMS: atom_id res chain seq x y z
N MET A 1 3.04 11.37 -2.99
CA MET A 1 2.40 10.45 -2.02
C MET A 1 1.14 9.92 -2.66
N ASN A 2 0.98 8.60 -2.78
CA ASN A 2 -0.29 8.07 -3.23
C ASN A 2 -1.30 8.19 -2.09
N ASN A 3 -2.35 8.92 -2.33
CA ASN A 3 -3.47 9.03 -1.41
C ASN A 3 -4.19 7.66 -1.38
N LEU A 4 -4.34 7.06 -0.18
CA LEU A 4 -5.02 5.78 0.00
C LEU A 4 -6.45 5.81 -0.54
N SER A 5 -7.13 6.96 -0.41
CA SER A 5 -8.48 7.18 -0.93
C SER A 5 -8.52 7.13 -2.47
N GLU A 6 -7.54 7.73 -3.15
CA GLU A 6 -7.44 7.69 -4.61
C GLU A 6 -7.15 6.28 -5.10
N SER A 7 -6.26 5.56 -4.42
CA SER A 7 -5.97 4.16 -4.73
C SER A 7 -7.20 3.28 -4.55
N PHE A 8 -7.96 3.46 -3.47
CA PHE A 8 -9.21 2.72 -3.25
C PHE A 8 -10.26 3.10 -4.28
N ASN A 9 -10.44 4.39 -4.55
CA ASN A 9 -11.38 4.88 -5.56
C ASN A 9 -11.08 4.32 -6.96
N SER A 10 -9.80 4.22 -7.33
CA SER A 10 -9.38 3.59 -8.57
C SER A 10 -9.75 2.09 -8.62
N ILE A 11 -9.60 1.40 -7.49
CA ILE A 11 -9.93 -0.03 -7.40
C ILE A 11 -11.41 -0.30 -7.58
N ILE A 12 -12.30 0.54 -7.04
CA ILE A 12 -13.75 0.32 -7.07
C ILE A 12 -14.43 0.88 -8.32
N LEU A 13 -13.70 1.43 -9.28
CA LEU A 13 -14.27 2.01 -10.50
C LEU A 13 -15.20 1.03 -11.22
N ASP A 14 -14.78 -0.23 -11.36
CA ASP A 14 -15.53 -1.29 -12.06
C ASP A 14 -16.80 -1.72 -11.30
N ALA A 15 -16.91 -1.33 -10.03
CA ALA A 15 -18.04 -1.69 -9.18
C ALA A 15 -19.01 -0.52 -8.92
N ARG A 16 -18.69 0.70 -9.35
CA ARG A 16 -19.50 1.90 -9.06
C ARG A 16 -20.89 1.88 -9.66
N ASP A 17 -21.03 1.22 -10.80
CA ASP A 17 -22.29 1.13 -11.53
C ASP A 17 -23.20 -0.01 -11.03
N LYS A 18 -22.68 -0.82 -10.09
CA LYS A 18 -23.41 -1.96 -9.51
C LYS A 18 -24.39 -1.52 -8.42
N SER A 19 -25.35 -2.40 -8.11
CA SER A 19 -26.17 -2.25 -6.90
C SER A 19 -25.30 -2.27 -5.64
N ILE A 20 -25.79 -1.71 -4.54
CA ILE A 20 -25.05 -1.65 -3.27
C ILE A 20 -24.57 -3.04 -2.82
N ILE A 21 -25.45 -4.05 -2.90
CA ILE A 21 -25.14 -5.42 -2.48
C ILE A 21 -24.08 -6.01 -3.41
N ALA A 22 -24.25 -5.89 -4.71
CA ALA A 22 -23.28 -6.38 -5.70
C ALA A 22 -21.92 -5.68 -5.60
N MET A 23 -21.92 -4.38 -5.29
CA MET A 23 -20.68 -3.61 -5.04
C MET A 23 -19.96 -4.11 -3.78
N GLN A 24 -20.68 -4.33 -2.68
CA GLN A 24 -20.11 -4.84 -1.44
C GLN A 24 -19.52 -6.24 -1.63
N GLU A 25 -20.24 -7.11 -2.33
CA GLU A 25 -19.77 -8.46 -2.65
C GLU A 25 -18.51 -8.42 -3.54
N TRP A 26 -18.48 -7.56 -4.55
CA TRP A 26 -17.31 -7.36 -5.39
C TRP A 26 -16.09 -6.89 -4.58
N ILE A 27 -16.29 -5.91 -3.67
CA ILE A 27 -15.22 -5.43 -2.77
C ILE A 27 -14.72 -6.57 -1.88
N ARG A 28 -15.64 -7.33 -1.28
CA ARG A 28 -15.31 -8.46 -0.41
C ARG A 28 -14.45 -9.50 -1.13
N VAL A 29 -14.89 -9.94 -2.30
CA VAL A 29 -14.17 -10.95 -3.12
C VAL A 29 -12.77 -10.42 -3.51
N ARG A 30 -12.68 -9.16 -3.90
CA ARG A 30 -11.39 -8.56 -4.28
C ARG A 30 -10.43 -8.43 -3.09
N LEU A 31 -10.92 -8.04 -1.93
CA LEU A 31 -10.12 -8.01 -0.69
C LEU A 31 -9.66 -9.42 -0.29
N PHE A 32 -10.58 -10.39 -0.29
CA PHE A 32 -10.29 -11.79 0.00
C PHE A 32 -9.17 -12.34 -0.90
N THR A 33 -9.32 -12.18 -2.21
CA THR A 33 -8.34 -12.63 -3.21
C THR A 33 -6.99 -11.94 -3.02
N ARG A 34 -7.00 -10.62 -2.75
CA ARG A 34 -5.78 -9.86 -2.49
C ARG A 34 -5.06 -10.32 -1.23
N MET A 35 -5.79 -10.52 -0.13
CA MET A 35 -5.21 -10.99 1.14
C MET A 35 -4.60 -12.39 0.98
N TYR A 36 -5.30 -13.28 0.30
CA TYR A 36 -4.81 -14.62 -0.01
C TYR A 36 -3.54 -14.60 -0.86
N SER A 37 -3.55 -13.83 -1.95
CA SER A 37 -2.39 -13.69 -2.85
C SER A 37 -1.17 -13.14 -2.10
N LYS A 38 -1.36 -12.11 -1.29
CA LYS A 38 -0.27 -11.51 -0.51
C LYS A 38 0.34 -12.49 0.50
N ARG A 39 -0.48 -13.29 1.18
CA ARG A 39 0.01 -14.37 2.07
C ARG A 39 0.83 -15.42 1.35
N ASN A 40 0.42 -15.80 0.14
CA ASN A 40 1.14 -16.82 -0.62
C ASN A 40 2.45 -16.31 -1.23
N VAL A 41 2.50 -15.05 -1.64
CA VAL A 41 3.73 -14.43 -2.14
C VAL A 41 4.83 -14.47 -1.08
N ILE A 42 4.51 -14.06 0.15
CA ILE A 42 5.53 -13.96 1.21
C ILE A 42 6.08 -15.32 1.64
N LYS A 43 5.28 -16.40 1.51
CA LYS A 43 5.74 -17.78 1.82
C LYS A 43 6.88 -18.23 0.91
N LYS A 44 6.87 -17.77 -0.35
CA LYS A 44 7.86 -18.12 -1.37
C LYS A 44 9.16 -17.30 -1.23
N PHE A 45 9.16 -16.28 -0.39
CA PHE A 45 10.26 -15.34 -0.29
C PHE A 45 11.20 -15.69 0.87
N THR A 46 12.49 -15.85 0.56
CA THR A 46 13.51 -16.28 1.53
C THR A 46 14.14 -15.12 2.31
N SER A 47 14.19 -13.92 1.73
CA SER A 47 14.75 -12.74 2.38
C SER A 47 13.90 -12.28 3.57
N ASP A 48 14.57 -11.74 4.60
CA ASP A 48 13.88 -11.11 5.75
C ASP A 48 13.24 -9.76 5.40
N ILE A 49 13.68 -9.11 4.33
CA ILE A 49 13.12 -7.83 3.85
C ILE A 49 12.09 -8.08 2.75
N CYS A 50 11.00 -7.31 2.78
CA CYS A 50 9.94 -7.41 1.76
C CYS A 50 10.47 -7.18 0.34
N PRO A 51 10.01 -7.97 -0.67
CA PRO A 51 10.54 -7.96 -2.04
C PRO A 51 10.65 -6.57 -2.69
N ASN A 52 9.61 -5.77 -2.56
CA ASN A 52 9.58 -4.41 -3.12
C ASN A 52 10.65 -3.49 -2.51
N ILE A 53 11.02 -3.74 -1.25
CA ILE A 53 12.05 -2.96 -0.57
C ILE A 53 13.43 -3.42 -1.03
N VAL A 54 13.62 -4.73 -1.21
CA VAL A 54 14.87 -5.26 -1.79
C VAL A 54 15.14 -4.63 -3.15
N GLN A 55 14.14 -4.61 -4.04
CA GLN A 55 14.27 -3.96 -5.35
C GLN A 55 14.62 -2.47 -5.23
N LYS A 56 13.99 -1.77 -4.29
CA LYS A 56 14.29 -0.36 -4.03
C LYS A 56 15.70 -0.17 -3.52
N LEU A 57 16.20 -1.05 -2.65
CA LEU A 57 17.58 -0.99 -2.16
C LEU A 57 18.58 -1.20 -3.29
N GLU A 58 18.32 -2.13 -4.22
CA GLU A 58 19.20 -2.34 -5.39
C GLU A 58 19.27 -1.09 -6.28
N LEU A 59 18.15 -0.41 -6.53
CA LEU A 59 18.15 0.87 -7.25
C LEU A 59 18.96 1.94 -6.50
N LEU A 60 18.78 2.03 -5.18
CA LEU A 60 19.53 3.00 -4.36
C LEU A 60 21.03 2.70 -4.33
N LYS A 61 21.46 1.43 -4.41
CA LYS A 61 22.87 1.05 -4.57
C LYS A 61 23.44 1.59 -5.88
N VAL A 62 22.68 1.53 -6.97
CA VAL A 62 23.11 2.09 -8.25
C VAL A 62 23.22 3.62 -8.17
N ASP A 63 22.19 4.29 -7.63
CA ASP A 63 22.14 5.75 -7.50
C ASP A 63 23.20 6.30 -6.53
N SER A 64 23.70 5.47 -5.64
CA SER A 64 24.71 5.85 -4.64
C SER A 64 26.12 5.94 -5.20
N LYS A 65 26.41 5.30 -6.36
CA LYS A 65 27.75 5.23 -6.94
C LYS A 65 28.38 6.58 -7.29
N SER A 66 27.55 7.60 -7.49
CA SER A 66 28.00 8.97 -7.81
C SER A 66 28.35 9.82 -6.59
N PHE A 67 28.30 9.24 -5.38
CA PHE A 67 28.58 9.95 -4.13
C PHE A 67 29.79 9.34 -3.43
N SER A 68 30.52 10.19 -2.71
CA SER A 68 31.61 9.82 -1.83
C SER A 68 31.26 10.13 -0.38
N ALA A 69 31.71 9.31 0.57
CA ALA A 69 31.49 9.53 2.00
C ALA A 69 32.83 9.79 2.71
N ILE A 70 32.88 10.86 3.47
CA ILE A 70 33.98 11.24 4.33
C ILE A 70 33.54 11.06 5.78
N PRO A 71 34.13 10.14 6.57
CA PRO A 71 33.78 9.96 7.96
C PRO A 71 34.24 11.18 8.78
N SER A 72 33.32 11.71 9.58
CA SER A 72 33.60 12.81 10.53
C SER A 72 33.76 12.29 11.98
N GLY A 73 33.68 10.97 12.21
CA GLY A 73 33.72 10.32 13.51
C GLY A 73 32.36 9.95 14.06
N CYS A 74 32.30 9.02 15.03
CA CYS A 74 31.07 8.61 15.74
C CYS A 74 29.86 8.30 14.85
N PHE A 75 30.05 7.56 13.76
CA PHE A 75 28.99 7.19 12.81
C PHE A 75 28.33 8.37 12.07
N ILE A 76 29.02 9.53 12.03
CA ILE A 76 28.59 10.69 11.25
C ILE A 76 29.47 10.78 10.00
N HIS A 77 28.82 10.94 8.85
CA HIS A 77 29.49 11.03 7.56
C HIS A 77 29.03 12.30 6.82
N GLU A 78 29.96 12.97 6.18
CA GLU A 78 29.66 13.91 5.13
C GLU A 78 29.63 13.14 3.82
N VAL A 79 28.54 13.26 3.08
CA VAL A 79 28.36 12.60 1.79
C VAL A 79 28.12 13.65 0.74
N ASP A 80 28.99 13.68 -0.23
CA ASP A 80 28.93 14.68 -1.30
C ASP A 80 29.01 14.06 -2.70
N ASN A 81 28.58 14.83 -3.65
CA ASN A 81 28.98 14.78 -5.04
C ASN A 81 29.40 16.20 -5.45
N GLU A 82 29.89 16.37 -6.67
CA GLU A 82 30.40 17.66 -7.18
C GLU A 82 29.51 18.90 -6.88
N TYR A 83 28.22 18.70 -6.63
CA TYR A 83 27.22 19.77 -6.53
C TYR A 83 26.53 19.88 -5.19
N LYS A 84 26.42 18.78 -4.43
CA LYS A 84 25.59 18.75 -3.21
C LYS A 84 26.25 17.95 -2.11
N ARG A 85 26.16 18.49 -0.90
CA ARG A 85 26.71 17.91 0.32
C ARG A 85 25.59 17.60 1.31
N HIS A 86 25.65 16.42 1.91
CA HIS A 86 24.68 15.94 2.88
C HIS A 86 25.36 15.35 4.10
N VAL A 87 24.76 15.54 5.26
CA VAL A 87 25.21 14.93 6.53
C VAL A 87 24.35 13.71 6.80
N VAL A 88 25.00 12.58 7.06
CA VAL A 88 24.36 11.29 7.41
C VAL A 88 24.78 10.91 8.82
N ASN A 89 23.83 10.56 9.65
CA ASN A 89 24.07 10.00 10.98
C ASN A 89 23.52 8.57 11.03
N LEU A 90 24.42 7.58 11.09
CA LEU A 90 24.07 6.17 11.07
C LEU A 90 23.41 5.73 12.38
N THR A 91 23.86 6.25 13.53
CA THR A 91 23.26 5.94 14.83
C THR A 91 21.79 6.37 14.92
N ARG A 92 21.49 7.57 14.42
CA ARG A 92 20.11 8.11 14.38
C ARG A 92 19.31 7.63 13.18
N LYS A 93 19.95 6.94 12.24
CA LYS A 93 19.34 6.50 10.97
C LYS A 93 18.67 7.65 10.21
N CYS A 94 19.37 8.78 10.09
CA CYS A 94 18.84 9.98 9.45
C CYS A 94 19.84 10.62 8.49
N CYS A 95 19.32 11.43 7.57
CA CYS A 95 20.08 12.19 6.59
C CYS A 95 19.51 13.59 6.42
N SER A 96 20.36 14.59 6.19
CA SER A 96 19.92 15.98 5.95
C SER A 96 18.99 16.13 4.75
N CYS A 97 18.98 15.18 3.79
CA CYS A 97 18.01 15.15 2.69
C CYS A 97 16.58 14.76 3.10
N LYS A 98 16.36 14.34 4.34
CA LYS A 98 15.08 13.93 4.95
C LYS A 98 14.40 12.70 4.34
N VAL A 99 14.91 12.14 3.25
CA VAL A 99 14.30 10.97 2.60
C VAL A 99 14.32 9.76 3.51
N TRP A 100 15.42 9.51 4.21
CA TRP A 100 15.53 8.42 5.18
C TRP A 100 14.56 8.58 6.35
N ASP A 101 14.50 9.77 6.93
CA ASP A 101 13.58 10.11 8.04
C ASP A 101 12.12 9.84 7.67
N LEU A 102 11.72 10.23 6.45
CA LEU A 102 10.35 10.10 5.95
C LEU A 102 9.99 8.67 5.53
N THR A 103 10.93 7.98 4.87
CA THR A 103 10.64 6.66 4.28
C THR A 103 11.01 5.50 5.20
N ARG A 104 11.84 5.73 6.23
CA ARG A 104 12.42 4.70 7.09
C ARG A 104 13.28 3.69 6.34
N ILE A 105 13.73 4.06 5.13
CA ILE A 105 14.63 3.29 4.27
C ILE A 105 15.86 4.17 4.02
N PRO A 106 17.10 3.67 4.11
CA PRO A 106 18.28 4.44 3.77
C PRO A 106 18.14 5.13 2.43
N CYS A 107 18.44 6.42 2.36
CA CYS A 107 18.54 7.13 1.09
C CYS A 107 19.89 6.82 0.41
N LYS A 108 20.08 7.22 -0.83
CA LYS A 108 21.35 7.02 -1.55
C LYS A 108 22.59 7.51 -0.80
N HIS A 109 22.49 8.64 -0.07
CA HIS A 109 23.57 9.13 0.79
C HIS A 109 23.82 8.23 1.99
N GLY A 110 22.73 7.70 2.60
CA GLY A 110 22.82 6.70 3.67
C GLY A 110 23.48 5.42 3.21
N VAL A 111 23.19 4.95 1.99
CA VAL A 111 23.83 3.76 1.42
C VAL A 111 25.34 3.90 1.34
N VAL A 112 25.84 5.04 0.84
CA VAL A 112 27.29 5.30 0.74
C VAL A 112 27.95 5.32 2.12
N ALA A 113 27.32 5.99 3.10
CA ALA A 113 27.85 6.07 4.46
C ALA A 113 27.87 4.69 5.15
N ILE A 114 26.84 3.87 4.96
CA ILE A 114 26.76 2.51 5.51
C ILE A 114 27.89 1.63 4.92
N TYR A 115 28.09 1.68 3.61
CA TYR A 115 29.15 0.92 2.97
C TYR A 115 30.56 1.43 3.34
N ASN A 116 30.72 2.74 3.51
CA ASN A 116 31.98 3.29 4.01
C ASN A 116 32.30 2.79 5.43
N ASN A 117 31.27 2.53 6.23
CA ASN A 117 31.41 1.96 7.59
C ASN A 117 31.50 0.41 7.59
N LEU A 118 31.54 -0.23 6.43
CA LEU A 118 31.58 -1.69 6.24
C LEU A 118 30.42 -2.44 6.92
N GLU A 119 29.23 -1.82 6.97
CA GLU A 119 28.03 -2.38 7.57
C GLU A 119 27.04 -2.87 6.51
N MET A 120 26.09 -3.72 6.96
CA MET A 120 25.07 -4.27 6.08
C MET A 120 23.90 -3.31 5.92
N LEU A 121 23.55 -3.00 4.68
CA LEU A 121 22.45 -2.08 4.35
C LEU A 121 21.10 -2.53 4.93
N GLU A 122 20.90 -3.82 5.00
CA GLU A 122 19.70 -4.50 5.49
C GLU A 122 19.40 -4.21 6.97
N ASP A 123 20.41 -3.95 7.79
CA ASP A 123 20.28 -3.66 9.22
C ASP A 123 19.73 -2.25 9.48
N TYR A 124 19.83 -1.41 8.49
CA TYR A 124 19.36 -0.03 8.54
C TYR A 124 17.92 0.14 8.05
N VAL A 125 17.32 -0.90 7.49
CA VAL A 125 15.91 -0.90 7.08
C VAL A 125 15.01 -1.06 8.30
N HIS A 126 13.99 -0.22 8.41
CA HIS A 126 13.08 -0.24 9.55
C HIS A 126 12.28 -1.55 9.63
N ALA A 127 11.97 -2.00 10.85
CA ALA A 127 11.28 -3.25 11.12
C ALA A 127 9.92 -3.41 10.41
N CYS A 128 9.20 -2.31 10.13
CA CYS A 128 7.93 -2.36 9.41
C CYS A 128 8.04 -2.89 7.96
N TYR A 129 9.24 -2.94 7.40
CA TYR A 129 9.51 -3.49 6.06
C TYR A 129 10.05 -4.92 6.08
N ARG A 130 10.15 -5.52 7.25
CA ARG A 130 10.59 -6.90 7.42
C ARG A 130 9.43 -7.88 7.19
N LYS A 131 9.79 -9.09 6.80
CA LYS A 131 8.86 -10.21 6.56
C LYS A 131 7.92 -10.44 7.75
N GLY A 132 8.41 -10.34 8.98
CA GLY A 132 7.60 -10.50 10.18
C GLY A 132 6.42 -9.51 10.26
N ALA A 133 6.68 -8.22 10.04
CA ALA A 133 5.64 -7.20 10.03
C ALA A 133 4.62 -7.43 8.90
N TYR A 134 5.08 -7.85 7.72
CA TYR A 134 4.20 -8.20 6.61
C TYR A 134 3.30 -9.39 6.95
N VAL A 135 3.85 -10.46 7.54
CA VAL A 135 3.08 -11.63 7.96
C VAL A 135 1.99 -11.25 8.94
N VAL A 136 2.32 -10.41 9.94
CA VAL A 136 1.34 -9.93 10.92
C VAL A 136 0.22 -9.13 10.25
N ALA A 137 0.56 -8.23 9.33
CA ALA A 137 -0.42 -7.40 8.62
C ALA A 137 -1.42 -8.21 7.76
N TYR A 138 -1.00 -9.36 7.23
CA TYR A 138 -1.84 -10.22 6.38
C TYR A 138 -2.26 -11.52 7.07
N LYS A 139 -2.11 -11.64 8.38
CA LYS A 139 -2.43 -12.85 9.16
C LYS A 139 -3.91 -13.16 9.13
N GLU A 140 -4.74 -12.15 9.36
CA GLU A 140 -6.18 -12.30 9.49
C GLU A 140 -6.82 -12.74 8.17
N MET A 141 -7.81 -13.62 8.27
CA MET A 141 -8.56 -14.16 7.14
C MET A 141 -9.95 -13.53 7.10
N ILE A 142 -10.36 -13.14 5.90
CA ILE A 142 -11.76 -12.79 5.66
C ILE A 142 -12.54 -14.09 5.52
N THR A 143 -13.54 -14.29 6.36
CA THR A 143 -14.39 -15.49 6.32
C THR A 143 -15.25 -15.46 5.05
N PRO A 144 -15.32 -16.55 4.28
CA PRO A 144 -16.27 -16.67 3.19
C PRO A 144 -17.71 -16.54 3.72
N LEU A 145 -18.56 -15.90 2.94
CA LEU A 145 -20.00 -15.84 3.22
C LEU A 145 -20.73 -16.79 2.28
N PRO A 146 -21.79 -17.46 2.75
CA PRO A 146 -22.67 -18.25 1.89
C PRO A 146 -23.37 -17.40 0.85
N GLY A 147 -23.85 -18.01 -0.21
CA GLY A 147 -24.64 -17.34 -1.24
C GLY A 147 -25.93 -16.73 -0.71
N GLN A 148 -26.55 -15.83 -1.47
CA GLN A 148 -27.78 -15.17 -1.05
C GLN A 148 -28.96 -16.15 -0.88
N ASP A 149 -28.93 -17.27 -1.58
CA ASP A 149 -29.87 -18.38 -1.51
C ASP A 149 -29.83 -19.13 -0.17
N GLU A 150 -28.71 -19.06 0.55
CA GLU A 150 -28.54 -19.65 1.88
C GLU A 150 -28.83 -18.68 3.03
N TRP A 151 -29.16 -17.42 2.73
CA TRP A 151 -29.41 -16.45 3.77
C TRP A 151 -30.76 -16.67 4.44
N ILE A 152 -30.79 -16.50 5.76
CA ILE A 152 -32.02 -16.63 6.55
C ILE A 152 -32.95 -15.46 6.17
N GLU A 153 -34.15 -15.79 5.72
CA GLU A 153 -35.19 -14.79 5.51
C GLU A 153 -35.56 -14.11 6.84
N THR A 154 -35.44 -12.80 6.84
CA THR A 154 -35.87 -12.00 7.99
C THR A 154 -37.31 -11.55 7.74
N ASN A 155 -38.21 -11.72 8.72
CA ASN A 155 -39.59 -11.22 8.64
C ASN A 155 -39.67 -9.66 8.76
N GLN A 156 -38.61 -8.98 8.44
CA GLN A 156 -38.59 -7.51 8.49
C GLN A 156 -39.06 -6.92 7.15
N LEU A 157 -39.82 -5.85 7.25
CA LEU A 157 -40.25 -5.08 6.09
C LEU A 157 -39.03 -4.54 5.35
N ALA A 158 -39.07 -4.67 4.03
CA ALA A 158 -38.01 -4.09 3.19
C ALA A 158 -37.87 -2.59 3.45
N PRO A 159 -36.65 -2.06 3.49
CA PRO A 159 -36.44 -0.62 3.66
C PRO A 159 -37.16 0.18 2.56
N VAL A 160 -37.93 1.17 2.96
CA VAL A 160 -38.55 2.06 1.99
C VAL A 160 -37.48 2.91 1.30
N ALA A 161 -37.54 2.96 -0.02
CA ALA A 161 -36.61 3.79 -0.77
C ALA A 161 -36.71 5.26 -0.32
N PRO A 162 -35.60 5.95 -0.06
CA PRO A 162 -35.62 7.34 0.35
C PRO A 162 -36.27 8.22 -0.72
N ILE A 163 -37.09 9.17 -0.31
CA ILE A 163 -37.69 10.17 -1.21
C ILE A 163 -36.52 11.01 -1.77
N MET A 164 -36.15 10.77 -3.01
CA MET A 164 -35.08 11.52 -3.67
C MET A 164 -35.64 12.81 -4.26
N PHE A 165 -35.41 13.94 -3.58
CA PHE A 165 -35.58 15.24 -4.22
C PHE A 165 -34.47 15.48 -5.22
N LYS A 166 -34.81 15.43 -6.51
CA LYS A 166 -33.83 15.81 -7.57
C LYS A 166 -33.73 17.34 -7.59
N PRO A 167 -32.57 17.93 -7.35
CA PRO A 167 -32.38 19.36 -7.51
C PRO A 167 -32.67 19.75 -8.97
N PRO A 168 -33.38 20.89 -9.23
CA PRO A 168 -33.78 21.26 -10.58
C PRO A 168 -32.66 21.46 -11.60
N SER A 169 -31.43 21.62 -11.15
CA SER A 169 -30.29 21.96 -11.96
C SER A 169 -29.45 20.79 -12.48
N ARG A 170 -29.79 19.54 -12.15
CA ARG A 170 -29.00 18.38 -12.57
C ARG A 170 -29.78 17.51 -13.54
N PRO A 171 -29.28 17.27 -14.78
CA PRO A 171 -29.93 16.35 -15.71
C PRO A 171 -30.04 14.96 -15.09
N PRO A 172 -31.12 14.22 -15.34
CA PRO A 172 -31.30 12.87 -14.81
C PRO A 172 -30.22 11.95 -15.40
N MET A 173 -29.28 11.52 -14.58
CA MET A 173 -28.38 10.44 -14.97
C MET A 173 -29.15 9.12 -14.92
N LYS A 174 -29.36 8.49 -16.07
CA LYS A 174 -29.84 7.11 -16.11
C LYS A 174 -28.81 6.21 -15.48
N LYS A 175 -29.18 5.56 -14.36
CA LYS A 175 -28.37 4.49 -13.79
C LYS A 175 -28.20 3.38 -14.86
N LYS A 176 -26.97 2.98 -15.16
CA LYS A 176 -26.75 1.76 -15.92
C LYS A 176 -27.17 0.58 -15.05
N LYS A 177 -28.15 -0.18 -15.50
CA LYS A 177 -28.56 -1.42 -14.85
C LYS A 177 -27.48 -2.46 -15.08
N ASP A 178 -27.17 -3.24 -14.05
CA ASP A 178 -26.34 -4.44 -14.20
C ASP A 178 -27.16 -5.53 -14.93
N THR A 179 -26.48 -6.46 -15.59
CA THR A 179 -27.11 -7.58 -16.32
C THR A 179 -28.00 -8.45 -15.43
N ASP A 180 -27.73 -8.47 -14.13
CA ASP A 180 -28.42 -9.28 -13.12
C ASP A 180 -29.52 -8.51 -12.38
N GLU A 181 -29.77 -7.25 -12.71
CA GLU A 181 -30.80 -6.43 -12.05
C GLU A 181 -32.16 -6.66 -12.69
N PRO A 182 -33.18 -7.16 -11.93
CA PRO A 182 -34.50 -7.41 -12.47
C PRO A 182 -35.14 -6.12 -13.01
N ASN A 183 -35.84 -6.23 -14.14
CA ASN A 183 -36.58 -5.10 -14.68
C ASN A 183 -37.69 -4.70 -13.70
N ASN A 184 -37.58 -3.50 -13.14
CA ASN A 184 -38.63 -2.97 -12.28
C ASN A 184 -39.86 -2.67 -13.17
N PRO A 185 -41.02 -3.27 -12.90
CA PRO A 185 -42.21 -3.09 -13.73
C PRO A 185 -42.98 -1.77 -13.50
N TYR A 186 -42.45 -0.83 -12.70
CA TYR A 186 -43.06 0.46 -12.42
C TYR A 186 -42.23 1.65 -12.91
#